data_059240369a842b4ce300dc2fd4b74bcf
#
_entry.id   059240369a842b4ce300dc2fd4b74bcf
#
_cell.length_a   1.000
_cell.length_b   1.000
_cell.length_c   1.000
_cell.angle_alpha   90.00
_cell.angle_beta   90.00
_cell.angle_gamma   90.00
#
_symmetry.space_group_name_H-M   'P 1'
#
loop_
_entity.id
_entity.type
_entity.pdbx_description
1 polymer ?
#
loop_
_entity_poly.entity_id
_entity_poly.type
_entity_poly.pdbx_seq_one_letter_code
_entity_poly.pdbx_strand_id
1 'polypeptide(L)'
;MTYLDLRKAFHDPAQDADQLYDRRFNDERTWHLKTSIAGSPAFVYMAPEIYEALLEAAQIDKDILRLEAALPQRALDSYRDSCLIDEIVLTNEIEGVHSTRREIGEVLERLKQNDRRGRFFGIVQKYALLQTRPDIALRTCADVRDVYDDLVLAEVRISDPHNVPDGTYFRTKMVHVINEAGIPIHDGIEPEARIIEEMDQALDVLNDESREPLLRIALFHFLFGYIHPFYDGNGRTNRFISSYLISRQYEPIVGLGISYAVKQEIEKYYKAFSRCEHPLNRGDITPFVIAFSEICVNAMCNLRDALTEKKSQMDMYLHRSAVLVPEPLRTLVESLITATLFTFDGVTAKELCEAERLSRQTLYKRLSELRKLGFLQEEKIGRKVFYKLNEEAFLLRGC
;
A
#
# COMPACT_ATOMS: atom_id res chain seq x y z
N MET A 1 -26.59 1.93 -10.96
CA MET A 1 -26.19 2.26 -12.35
C MET A 1 -24.71 2.64 -12.31
N THR A 2 -23.87 2.09 -13.17
CA THR A 2 -22.44 2.44 -13.21
C THR A 2 -22.27 3.87 -13.72
N TYR A 3 -21.37 4.65 -13.11
CA TYR A 3 -21.06 6.02 -13.52
C TYR A 3 -20.69 6.09 -15.02
N LEU A 4 -21.46 6.83 -15.79
CA LEU A 4 -21.22 7.04 -17.23
C LEU A 4 -20.26 8.21 -17.41
N ASP A 5 -19.00 7.96 -17.82
CA ASP A 5 -18.05 9.04 -18.11
C ASP A 5 -18.49 9.87 -19.32
N LEU A 6 -18.11 11.16 -19.34
CA LEU A 6 -18.55 12.10 -20.40
C LEU A 6 -18.05 11.72 -21.80
N ARG A 7 -16.86 11.12 -21.88
CA ARG A 7 -16.31 10.60 -23.16
C ARG A 7 -17.20 9.50 -23.72
N LYS A 8 -17.68 8.57 -22.87
CA LYS A 8 -18.61 7.53 -23.33
C LYS A 8 -19.96 8.13 -23.73
N ALA A 9 -20.47 9.07 -22.92
CA ALA A 9 -21.71 9.78 -23.25
C ALA A 9 -21.62 10.51 -24.58
N PHE A 10 -20.47 11.11 -24.92
CA PHE A 10 -20.24 11.77 -26.20
C PHE A 10 -20.34 10.83 -27.41
N HIS A 11 -19.94 9.58 -27.26
CA HIS A 11 -20.00 8.56 -28.31
C HIS A 11 -21.29 7.74 -28.34
N ASP A 12 -22.18 7.94 -27.36
CA ASP A 12 -23.46 7.22 -27.26
C ASP A 12 -24.59 8.10 -27.82
N PRO A 13 -25.19 7.74 -28.97
CA PRO A 13 -26.26 8.53 -29.58
C PRO A 13 -27.54 8.66 -28.69
N ALA A 14 -27.67 7.80 -27.66
CA ALA A 14 -28.80 7.86 -26.72
C ALA A 14 -28.55 8.87 -25.58
N GLN A 15 -27.37 9.49 -25.51
CA GLN A 15 -26.97 10.42 -24.47
C GLN A 15 -26.75 11.82 -25.04
N ASP A 16 -27.11 12.82 -24.25
CA ASP A 16 -26.70 14.20 -24.45
C ASP A 16 -25.54 14.53 -23.51
N ALA A 17 -24.30 14.47 -24.05
CA ALA A 17 -23.09 14.70 -23.28
C ALA A 17 -23.01 16.14 -22.74
N ASP A 18 -23.53 17.13 -23.46
CA ASP A 18 -23.55 18.53 -23.02
C ASP A 18 -24.50 18.70 -21.84
N GLN A 19 -25.72 18.20 -21.94
CA GLN A 19 -26.68 18.23 -20.86
C GLN A 19 -26.19 17.45 -19.63
N LEU A 20 -25.51 16.31 -19.85
CA LEU A 20 -24.93 15.51 -18.77
C LEU A 20 -23.82 16.29 -18.03
N TYR A 21 -22.94 16.95 -18.79
CA TYR A 21 -21.90 17.81 -18.24
C TYR A 21 -22.51 18.96 -17.42
N ASP A 22 -23.43 19.74 -18.02
CA ASP A 22 -24.05 20.89 -17.37
C ASP A 22 -24.76 20.51 -16.07
N ARG A 23 -25.45 19.39 -16.07
CA ARG A 23 -26.14 18.86 -14.89
C ARG A 23 -25.15 18.51 -13.79
N ARG A 24 -24.01 17.87 -14.11
CA ARG A 24 -23.01 17.47 -13.12
C ARG A 24 -22.19 18.65 -12.64
N PHE A 25 -21.74 19.47 -13.59
CA PHE A 25 -20.90 20.62 -13.27
C PHE A 25 -21.61 21.63 -12.37
N ASN A 26 -22.91 21.86 -12.59
CA ASN A 26 -23.71 22.82 -11.81
C ASN A 26 -24.46 22.18 -10.63
N ASP A 27 -24.26 20.91 -10.32
CA ASP A 27 -24.89 20.25 -9.17
C ASP A 27 -24.27 20.75 -7.86
N GLU A 28 -25.09 20.98 -6.82
CA GLU A 28 -24.63 21.42 -5.50
C GLU A 28 -23.66 20.44 -4.81
N ARG A 29 -23.69 19.16 -5.22
CA ARG A 29 -22.79 18.11 -4.75
C ARG A 29 -21.44 18.10 -5.47
N THR A 30 -21.21 18.99 -6.42
CA THR A 30 -19.96 19.04 -7.16
C THR A 30 -18.93 19.87 -6.44
N TRP A 31 -17.76 19.29 -6.28
CA TRP A 31 -16.58 20.00 -5.79
C TRP A 31 -15.75 20.51 -6.97
N HIS A 32 -15.74 21.85 -7.14
CA HIS A 32 -14.93 22.52 -8.15
C HIS A 32 -13.53 22.75 -7.62
N LEU A 33 -12.54 22.37 -8.42
CA LEU A 33 -11.12 22.58 -8.09
C LEU A 33 -10.61 23.85 -8.77
N LYS A 34 -9.54 24.42 -8.25
CA LYS A 34 -8.92 25.63 -8.84
C LYS A 34 -8.09 25.31 -10.08
N THR A 35 -7.70 24.05 -10.28
CA THR A 35 -6.90 23.56 -11.41
C THR A 35 -7.75 23.27 -12.65
N SER A 36 -7.07 23.01 -13.77
CA SER A 36 -7.69 22.56 -15.03
C SER A 36 -7.06 21.27 -15.52
N ILE A 37 -7.88 20.34 -16.01
CA ILE A 37 -7.44 19.09 -16.61
C ILE A 37 -7.76 19.11 -18.10
N ALA A 38 -6.77 18.85 -18.93
CA ALA A 38 -6.90 18.88 -20.39
C ALA A 38 -7.57 20.18 -20.91
N GLY A 39 -7.27 21.32 -20.27
CA GLY A 39 -7.81 22.63 -20.67
C GLY A 39 -9.22 22.94 -20.19
N SER A 40 -9.85 22.07 -19.40
CA SER A 40 -11.18 22.29 -18.83
C SER A 40 -11.12 22.44 -17.31
N PRO A 41 -11.98 23.27 -16.68
CA PRO A 41 -12.05 23.39 -15.23
C PRO A 41 -12.28 22.04 -14.56
N ALA A 42 -11.44 21.71 -13.59
CA ALA A 42 -11.49 20.41 -12.92
C ALA A 42 -12.60 20.36 -11.87
N PHE A 43 -13.30 19.24 -11.79
CA PHE A 43 -14.37 19.03 -10.80
C PHE A 43 -14.51 17.54 -10.43
N VAL A 44 -15.13 17.31 -9.28
CA VAL A 44 -15.60 16.00 -8.85
C VAL A 44 -17.09 16.09 -8.51
N TYR A 45 -17.90 15.31 -9.21
CA TYR A 45 -19.29 15.11 -8.87
C TYR A 45 -19.41 13.99 -7.83
N MET A 46 -20.06 14.27 -6.71
CA MET A 46 -20.28 13.29 -5.65
C MET A 46 -21.31 12.25 -6.07
N ALA A 47 -20.86 11.30 -6.89
CA ALA A 47 -21.66 10.20 -7.39
C ALA A 47 -21.99 9.19 -6.28
N PRO A 48 -23.12 8.44 -6.40
CA PRO A 48 -23.51 7.42 -5.42
C PRO A 48 -22.39 6.41 -5.13
N GLU A 49 -21.64 6.01 -6.15
CA GLU A 49 -20.53 5.05 -6.06
C GLU A 49 -19.43 5.53 -5.08
N ILE A 50 -19.18 6.84 -5.00
CA ILE A 50 -18.25 7.41 -4.04
C ILE A 50 -18.77 7.23 -2.61
N TYR A 51 -20.03 7.55 -2.36
CA TYR A 51 -20.64 7.38 -1.04
C TYR A 51 -20.67 5.90 -0.61
N GLU A 52 -20.99 5.00 -1.53
CA GLU A 52 -20.98 3.56 -1.30
C GLU A 52 -19.58 3.10 -0.87
N ALA A 53 -18.52 3.51 -1.59
CA ALA A 53 -17.14 3.17 -1.25
C ALA A 53 -16.71 3.73 0.13
N LEU A 54 -17.10 4.97 0.46
CA LEU A 54 -16.79 5.57 1.77
C LEU A 54 -17.45 4.81 2.93
N LEU A 55 -18.73 4.42 2.77
CA LEU A 55 -19.46 3.66 3.78
C LEU A 55 -18.89 2.25 3.95
N GLU A 56 -18.58 1.60 2.85
CA GLU A 56 -17.99 0.26 2.85
C GLU A 56 -16.62 0.26 3.50
N ALA A 57 -15.74 1.22 3.15
CA ALA A 57 -14.44 1.38 3.78
C ALA A 57 -14.55 1.53 5.31
N ALA A 58 -15.45 2.39 5.79
CA ALA A 58 -15.66 2.60 7.21
C ALA A 58 -16.19 1.34 7.94
N GLN A 59 -16.97 0.50 7.27
CA GLN A 59 -17.45 -0.76 7.84
C GLN A 59 -16.34 -1.80 7.90
N ILE A 60 -15.57 -1.95 6.82
CA ILE A 60 -14.47 -2.93 6.76
C ILE A 60 -13.37 -2.58 7.77
N ASP A 61 -13.08 -1.29 7.96
CA ASP A 61 -12.09 -0.83 8.94
C ASP A 61 -12.44 -1.31 10.37
N LYS A 62 -13.72 -1.22 10.75
CA LYS A 62 -14.20 -1.74 12.03
C LYS A 62 -14.01 -3.26 12.15
N ASP A 63 -14.18 -3.99 11.05
CA ASP A 63 -13.99 -5.44 11.06
C ASP A 63 -12.49 -5.79 11.15
N ILE A 64 -11.62 -5.05 10.48
CA ILE A 64 -10.16 -5.18 10.60
C ILE A 64 -9.72 -4.92 12.05
N LEU A 65 -10.18 -3.82 12.67
CA LEU A 65 -9.88 -3.51 14.07
C LEU A 65 -10.26 -4.66 15.03
N ARG A 66 -11.45 -5.26 14.83
CA ARG A 66 -11.90 -6.42 15.64
C ARG A 66 -11.01 -7.63 15.44
N LEU A 67 -10.59 -7.90 14.20
CA LEU A 67 -9.70 -9.01 13.88
C LEU A 67 -8.31 -8.81 14.47
N GLU A 68 -7.75 -7.60 14.37
CA GLU A 68 -6.47 -7.27 15.02
C GLU A 68 -6.54 -7.45 16.54
N ALA A 69 -7.63 -6.96 17.18
CA ALA A 69 -7.82 -7.13 18.63
C ALA A 69 -7.98 -8.61 19.07
N ALA A 70 -8.36 -9.49 18.16
CA ALA A 70 -8.55 -10.93 18.41
C ALA A 70 -7.28 -11.77 18.15
N LEU A 71 -6.20 -11.18 17.61
CA LEU A 71 -4.95 -11.85 17.30
C LEU A 71 -3.85 -11.48 18.32
N PRO A 72 -2.92 -12.39 18.63
CA PRO A 72 -1.77 -12.06 19.46
C PRO A 72 -0.90 -10.96 18.83
N GLN A 73 -0.43 -10.01 19.62
CA GLN A 73 0.38 -8.88 19.14
C GLN A 73 1.57 -9.32 18.28
N ARG A 74 2.25 -10.41 18.67
CA ARG A 74 3.37 -10.97 17.93
C ARG A 74 2.97 -11.45 16.52
N ALA A 75 1.78 -12.08 16.38
CA ALA A 75 1.26 -12.50 15.09
C ALA A 75 1.00 -11.29 14.18
N LEU A 76 0.41 -10.24 14.75
CA LEU A 76 0.17 -8.98 14.04
C LEU A 76 1.46 -8.30 13.61
N ASP A 77 2.46 -8.20 14.49
CA ASP A 77 3.75 -7.57 14.16
C ASP A 77 4.43 -8.32 13.01
N SER A 78 4.43 -9.66 13.06
CA SER A 78 4.98 -10.48 11.98
C SER A 78 4.21 -10.33 10.66
N TYR A 79 2.90 -10.21 10.74
CA TYR A 79 2.05 -10.03 9.56
C TYR A 79 2.24 -8.64 8.94
N ARG A 80 2.33 -7.60 9.77
CA ARG A 80 2.62 -6.24 9.35
C ARG A 80 3.97 -6.14 8.65
N ASP A 81 5.01 -6.79 9.18
CA ASP A 81 6.32 -6.88 8.53
C ASP A 81 6.22 -7.55 7.14
N SER A 82 5.43 -8.63 7.03
CA SER A 82 5.21 -9.31 5.75
C SER A 82 4.46 -8.42 4.75
N CYS A 83 3.40 -7.74 5.18
CA CYS A 83 2.67 -6.78 4.35
C CYS A 83 3.54 -5.62 3.89
N LEU A 84 4.39 -5.08 4.78
CA LEU A 84 5.35 -4.02 4.46
C LEU A 84 6.33 -4.45 3.38
N ILE A 85 6.89 -5.65 3.51
CA ILE A 85 7.82 -6.18 2.51
C ILE A 85 7.12 -6.31 1.16
N ASP A 86 5.89 -6.85 1.12
CA ASP A 86 5.12 -7.00 -0.11
C ASP A 86 4.77 -5.66 -0.74
N GLU A 87 4.32 -4.69 0.05
CA GLU A 87 3.99 -3.34 -0.40
C GLU A 87 5.18 -2.68 -1.12
N ILE A 88 6.40 -2.80 -0.54
CA ILE A 88 7.62 -2.22 -1.13
C ILE A 88 8.03 -2.97 -2.40
N VAL A 89 7.99 -4.30 -2.40
CA VAL A 89 8.31 -5.08 -3.60
C VAL A 89 7.38 -4.72 -4.75
N LEU A 90 6.07 -4.65 -4.48
CA LEU A 90 5.06 -4.37 -5.49
C LEU A 90 5.10 -2.92 -5.99
N THR A 91 5.33 -1.94 -5.10
CA THR A 91 5.48 -0.54 -5.55
C THR A 91 6.70 -0.37 -6.44
N ASN A 92 7.79 -1.09 -6.17
CA ASN A 92 8.97 -1.11 -7.03
C ASN A 92 8.67 -1.80 -8.37
N GLU A 93 7.99 -2.95 -8.35
CA GLU A 93 7.63 -3.70 -9.56
C GLU A 93 6.74 -2.89 -10.51
N ILE A 94 5.77 -2.12 -9.99
CA ILE A 94 4.91 -1.24 -10.80
C ILE A 94 5.76 -0.21 -11.57
N GLU A 95 6.86 0.26 -10.99
CA GLU A 95 7.79 1.23 -11.61
C GLU A 95 8.94 0.55 -12.38
N GLY A 96 8.90 -0.77 -12.58
CA GLY A 96 9.97 -1.50 -13.26
C GLY A 96 11.28 -1.60 -12.46
N VAL A 97 11.27 -1.25 -11.17
CA VAL A 97 12.42 -1.36 -10.27
C VAL A 97 12.47 -2.75 -9.67
N HIS A 98 13.50 -3.50 -10.02
CA HIS A 98 13.66 -4.87 -9.48
C HIS A 98 14.06 -4.86 -8.01
N SER A 99 13.29 -5.54 -7.17
CA SER A 99 13.58 -5.84 -5.77
C SER A 99 12.98 -7.20 -5.39
N THR A 100 13.53 -7.85 -4.36
CA THR A 100 13.03 -9.13 -3.87
C THR A 100 12.56 -9.01 -2.43
N ARG A 101 11.58 -9.84 -2.02
CA ARG A 101 11.14 -9.94 -0.61
C ARG A 101 12.30 -10.11 0.35
N ARG A 102 13.29 -10.92 -0.02
CA ARG A 102 14.47 -11.17 0.79
C ARG A 102 15.32 -9.93 0.97
N GLU A 103 15.59 -9.19 -0.11
CA GLU A 103 16.37 -7.95 -0.06
C GLU A 103 15.70 -6.92 0.84
N ILE A 104 14.39 -6.71 0.68
CA ILE A 104 13.62 -5.78 1.50
C ILE A 104 13.57 -6.24 2.97
N GLY A 105 13.35 -7.54 3.22
CA GLY A 105 13.37 -8.13 4.56
C GLY A 105 14.71 -7.97 5.27
N GLU A 106 15.83 -8.16 4.56
CA GLU A 106 17.19 -7.93 5.13
C GLU A 106 17.40 -6.45 5.50
N VAL A 107 16.85 -5.50 4.72
CA VAL A 107 16.91 -4.07 5.05
C VAL A 107 16.04 -3.77 6.27
N LEU A 108 14.85 -4.34 6.37
CA LEU A 108 13.96 -4.19 7.53
C LEU A 108 14.60 -4.71 8.82
N GLU A 109 15.27 -5.87 8.76
CA GLU A 109 16.01 -6.41 9.92
C GLU A 109 17.19 -5.53 10.33
N ARG A 110 17.91 -4.93 9.38
CA ARG A 110 18.98 -3.96 9.66
C ARG A 110 18.41 -2.69 10.31
N LEU A 111 17.28 -2.19 9.82
CA LEU A 111 16.59 -1.04 10.40
C LEU A 111 16.26 -1.27 11.89
N LYS A 112 15.74 -2.45 12.25
CA LYS A 112 15.50 -2.84 13.65
C LYS A 112 16.77 -2.86 14.51
N GLN A 113 17.94 -3.04 13.90
CA GLN A 113 19.27 -3.02 14.56
C GLN A 113 19.94 -1.65 14.49
N ASN A 114 19.24 -0.58 14.06
CA ASN A 114 19.78 0.76 13.84
C ASN A 114 20.93 0.83 12.79
N ASP A 115 21.02 -0.15 11.88
CA ASP A 115 21.94 -0.11 10.74
C ASP A 115 21.24 0.55 9.53
N ARG A 116 21.71 1.72 9.14
CA ARG A 116 21.11 2.57 8.10
C ARG A 116 21.72 2.35 6.70
N ARG A 117 22.33 1.21 6.44
CA ARG A 117 22.98 0.91 5.17
C ARG A 117 22.12 0.04 4.27
N GLY A 118 22.18 0.29 2.97
CA GLY A 118 21.60 -0.57 1.94
C GLY A 118 20.76 0.18 0.92
N ARG A 119 20.67 -0.41 -0.27
CA ARG A 119 19.66 -0.03 -1.26
C ARG A 119 18.29 -0.17 -0.62
N PHE A 120 17.35 0.66 -0.99
CA PHE A 120 15.99 0.68 -0.45
C PHE A 120 15.85 1.06 1.05
N PHE A 121 16.93 1.51 1.72
CA PHE A 121 16.83 1.88 3.13
C PHE A 121 15.77 2.98 3.36
N GLY A 122 15.75 4.03 2.54
CA GLY A 122 14.81 5.15 2.66
C GLY A 122 13.35 4.68 2.60
N ILE A 123 13.00 3.91 1.55
CA ILE A 123 11.63 3.43 1.37
C ILE A 123 11.21 2.47 2.50
N VAL A 124 12.09 1.54 2.93
CA VAL A 124 11.82 0.63 4.05
C VAL A 124 11.61 1.40 5.35
N GLN A 125 12.46 2.40 5.62
CA GLN A 125 12.33 3.24 6.81
C GLN A 125 11.00 4.00 6.83
N LYS A 126 10.61 4.61 5.70
CA LYS A 126 9.36 5.36 5.60
C LYS A 126 8.13 4.47 5.78
N TYR A 127 8.08 3.32 5.12
CA TYR A 127 6.96 2.38 5.29
C TYR A 127 6.90 1.78 6.71
N ALA A 128 8.05 1.50 7.34
CA ALA A 128 8.07 1.01 8.73
C ALA A 128 7.48 2.04 9.73
N LEU A 129 7.59 3.33 9.44
CA LEU A 129 7.00 4.37 10.28
C LEU A 129 5.46 4.37 10.24
N LEU A 130 4.82 3.88 9.18
CA LEU A 130 3.34 3.94 9.06
C LEU A 130 2.63 3.29 10.26
N GLN A 131 3.22 2.25 10.83
CA GLN A 131 2.65 1.55 11.98
C GLN A 131 2.65 2.36 13.28
N THR A 132 3.49 3.39 13.37
CA THR A 132 3.59 4.28 14.53
C THR A 132 2.74 5.54 14.39
N ARG A 133 1.95 5.65 13.31
CA ARG A 133 1.14 6.82 12.95
C ARG A 133 1.96 8.12 13.04
N PRO A 134 3.09 8.24 12.32
CA PRO A 134 3.95 9.42 12.36
C PRO A 134 3.17 10.64 11.87
N ASP A 135 3.62 11.83 12.25
CA ASP A 135 3.11 13.07 11.68
C ASP A 135 4.09 13.56 10.61
N ILE A 136 3.84 13.14 9.36
CA ILE A 136 4.60 13.60 8.19
C ILE A 136 3.88 14.84 7.65
N ALA A 137 4.56 15.98 7.62
CA ALA A 137 4.02 17.18 7.05
C ALA A 137 3.78 17.02 5.55
N LEU A 138 2.62 17.44 5.06
CA LEU A 138 2.22 17.48 3.66
C LEU A 138 1.39 18.74 3.41
N ARG A 139 1.99 19.91 3.66
CA ARG A 139 1.33 21.22 3.57
C ARG A 139 1.95 22.11 2.51
N THR A 140 3.19 21.89 2.14
CA THR A 140 3.98 22.70 1.22
C THR A 140 4.70 21.84 0.19
N CYS A 141 5.11 22.45 -0.93
CA CYS A 141 5.97 21.79 -1.92
C CYS A 141 7.29 21.29 -1.31
N ALA A 142 7.83 21.97 -0.29
CA ALA A 142 9.00 21.52 0.44
C ALA A 142 8.75 20.20 1.16
N ASP A 143 7.59 20.03 1.80
CA ASP A 143 7.23 18.79 2.48
C ASP A 143 7.16 17.60 1.50
N VAL A 144 6.59 17.83 0.31
CA VAL A 144 6.54 16.82 -0.76
C VAL A 144 7.94 16.44 -1.22
N ARG A 145 8.81 17.44 -1.36
CA ARG A 145 10.22 17.23 -1.73
C ARG A 145 10.97 16.45 -0.64
N ASP A 146 10.77 16.76 0.62
CA ASP A 146 11.39 16.04 1.75
C ASP A 146 10.96 14.57 1.79
N VAL A 147 9.67 14.29 1.52
CA VAL A 147 9.18 12.90 1.40
C VAL A 147 9.89 12.18 0.26
N TYR A 148 9.99 12.80 -0.91
CA TYR A 148 10.68 12.23 -2.07
C TYR A 148 12.17 11.97 -1.79
N ASP A 149 12.86 12.94 -1.21
CA ASP A 149 14.29 12.84 -0.91
C ASP A 149 14.58 11.70 0.06
N ASP A 150 13.78 11.55 1.09
CA ASP A 150 13.92 10.48 2.07
C ASP A 150 13.54 9.09 1.51
N LEU A 151 12.58 9.06 0.58
CA LEU A 151 12.01 7.82 0.07
C LEU A 151 12.87 7.18 -1.04
N VAL A 152 13.18 7.95 -2.09
CA VAL A 152 13.71 7.40 -3.35
C VAL A 152 14.95 8.11 -3.90
N LEU A 153 15.27 9.33 -3.47
CA LEU A 153 16.36 10.12 -4.08
C LEU A 153 17.71 9.39 -4.08
N ALA A 154 18.02 8.68 -3.00
CA ALA A 154 19.29 7.95 -2.90
C ALA A 154 19.40 6.86 -3.99
N GLU A 155 18.31 6.18 -4.28
CA GLU A 155 18.24 5.16 -5.32
C GLU A 155 18.25 5.79 -6.72
N VAL A 156 17.44 6.81 -6.95
CA VAL A 156 17.41 7.55 -8.23
C VAL A 156 18.80 8.06 -8.58
N ARG A 157 19.53 8.65 -7.62
CA ARG A 157 20.89 9.13 -7.84
C ARG A 157 21.87 8.04 -8.26
N ILE A 158 21.67 6.80 -7.77
CA ILE A 158 22.53 5.66 -8.11
C ILE A 158 22.12 5.07 -9.47
N SER A 159 20.83 4.99 -9.78
CA SER A 159 20.33 4.40 -11.03
C SER A 159 20.56 5.30 -12.23
N ASP A 160 20.18 6.58 -12.13
CA ASP A 160 20.44 7.61 -13.14
C ASP A 160 20.56 9.00 -12.48
N PRO A 161 21.79 9.53 -12.31
CA PRO A 161 21.98 10.88 -11.75
C PRO A 161 21.30 12.01 -12.51
N HIS A 162 20.96 11.82 -13.79
CA HIS A 162 20.25 12.83 -14.58
C HIS A 162 18.78 13.00 -14.17
N ASN A 163 18.23 12.01 -13.47
CA ASN A 163 16.86 12.04 -12.96
C ASN A 163 16.75 12.71 -11.57
N VAL A 164 17.87 13.20 -11.01
CA VAL A 164 17.82 13.99 -9.78
C VAL A 164 17.13 15.33 -10.07
N PRO A 165 16.14 15.74 -9.24
CA PRO A 165 15.46 17.01 -9.43
C PRO A 165 16.45 18.20 -9.41
N ASP A 166 16.36 19.07 -10.41
CA ASP A 166 17.28 20.15 -10.70
C ASP A 166 16.70 21.56 -10.45
N GLY A 167 15.45 21.64 -9.99
CA GLY A 167 14.78 22.88 -9.60
C GLY A 167 14.84 23.12 -8.09
N THR A 168 14.04 24.10 -7.62
CA THR A 168 13.92 24.45 -6.19
C THR A 168 13.34 23.30 -5.38
N TYR A 169 12.23 22.73 -5.87
CA TYR A 169 11.55 21.57 -5.27
C TYR A 169 11.45 20.41 -6.23
N PHE A 170 11.25 20.68 -7.52
CA PHE A 170 10.87 19.72 -8.52
C PHE A 170 11.83 19.70 -9.70
N ARG A 171 11.45 19.10 -10.80
CA ARG A 171 12.17 19.14 -12.08
C ARG A 171 11.94 20.47 -12.82
N THR A 172 12.88 20.84 -13.65
CA THR A 172 12.75 22.05 -14.48
C THR A 172 12.38 21.74 -15.96
N LYS A 173 12.58 20.49 -16.41
CA LYS A 173 12.39 20.08 -17.82
C LYS A 173 11.17 19.20 -17.97
N MET A 174 10.64 19.14 -19.20
CA MET A 174 9.55 18.26 -19.59
C MET A 174 9.86 16.79 -19.30
N VAL A 175 8.84 16.06 -18.88
CA VAL A 175 8.85 14.60 -18.73
C VAL A 175 7.64 14.03 -19.45
N HIS A 176 7.87 12.95 -20.19
CA HIS A 176 6.82 12.17 -20.83
C HIS A 176 6.59 10.89 -20.04
N VAL A 177 5.37 10.69 -19.57
CA VAL A 177 4.95 9.40 -19.00
C VAL A 177 4.72 8.46 -20.18
N ILE A 178 5.46 7.36 -20.23
CA ILE A 178 5.39 6.38 -21.30
C ILE A 178 4.73 5.09 -20.81
N ASN A 179 4.01 4.39 -21.67
CA ASN A 179 3.52 3.04 -21.40
C ASN A 179 4.62 1.98 -21.60
N GLU A 180 4.30 0.70 -21.33
CA GLU A 180 5.23 -0.42 -21.52
C GLU A 180 5.75 -0.56 -22.96
N ALA A 181 5.05 -0.04 -23.95
CA ALA A 181 5.48 -0.01 -25.34
C ALA A 181 6.34 1.22 -25.71
N GLY A 182 6.69 2.07 -24.74
CA GLY A 182 7.48 3.30 -24.95
C GLY A 182 6.70 4.44 -25.61
N ILE A 183 5.37 4.36 -25.65
CA ILE A 183 4.51 5.39 -26.25
C ILE A 183 4.15 6.41 -25.17
N PRO A 184 4.38 7.73 -25.41
CA PRO A 184 3.92 8.78 -24.49
C PRO A 184 2.40 8.73 -24.31
N ILE A 185 1.96 8.70 -23.06
CA ILE A 185 0.55 8.65 -22.67
C ILE A 185 0.11 9.92 -21.94
N HIS A 186 1.06 10.63 -21.35
CA HIS A 186 0.82 11.88 -20.63
C HIS A 186 2.09 12.74 -20.63
N ASP A 187 1.92 14.04 -20.69
CA ASP A 187 3.00 15.03 -20.56
C ASP A 187 2.87 15.70 -19.18
N GLY A 188 3.91 15.58 -18.36
CA GLY A 188 3.96 16.25 -17.07
C GLY A 188 3.90 17.78 -17.23
N ILE A 189 3.42 18.47 -16.22
CA ILE A 189 3.30 19.93 -16.23
C ILE A 189 4.70 20.58 -16.28
N GLU A 190 4.84 21.67 -17.01
CA GLU A 190 6.04 22.53 -17.04
C GLU A 190 5.66 24.02 -17.23
N PRO A 191 6.53 24.96 -16.89
CA PRO A 191 7.82 24.83 -16.16
C PRO A 191 7.64 24.58 -14.65
N GLU A 192 8.74 24.49 -13.89
CA GLU A 192 8.70 24.27 -12.43
C GLU A 192 7.77 25.24 -11.69
N ALA A 193 7.72 26.50 -12.09
CA ALA A 193 6.82 27.47 -11.47
C ALA A 193 5.34 27.03 -11.54
N ARG A 194 4.93 26.41 -12.65
CA ARG A 194 3.59 25.83 -12.78
C ARG A 194 3.44 24.53 -11.99
N ILE A 195 4.50 23.71 -11.92
CA ILE A 195 4.49 22.51 -11.06
C ILE A 195 4.23 22.91 -9.60
N ILE A 196 4.89 23.98 -9.12
CA ILE A 196 4.72 24.50 -7.77
C ILE A 196 3.27 24.99 -7.58
N GLU A 197 2.75 25.81 -8.49
CA GLU A 197 1.38 26.34 -8.42
C GLU A 197 0.32 25.21 -8.36
N GLU A 198 0.44 24.23 -9.24
CA GLU A 198 -0.52 23.10 -9.30
C GLU A 198 -0.35 22.15 -8.10
N MET A 199 0.87 21.98 -7.60
CA MET A 199 1.11 21.18 -6.40
C MET A 199 0.56 21.88 -5.14
N ASP A 200 0.68 23.19 -5.02
CA ASP A 200 0.08 23.95 -3.93
C ASP A 200 -1.45 23.79 -3.95
N GLN A 201 -2.09 23.81 -5.14
CA GLN A 201 -3.52 23.54 -5.26
C GLN A 201 -3.88 22.10 -4.91
N ALA A 202 -3.05 21.11 -5.28
CA ALA A 202 -3.23 19.72 -4.89
C ALA A 202 -3.12 19.53 -3.37
N LEU A 203 -2.21 20.26 -2.73
CA LEU A 203 -2.06 20.27 -1.27
C LEU A 203 -3.22 20.99 -0.57
N ASP A 204 -3.78 22.07 -1.16
CA ASP A 204 -5.03 22.69 -0.68
C ASP A 204 -6.17 21.68 -0.66
N VAL A 205 -6.33 20.89 -1.74
CA VAL A 205 -7.32 19.83 -1.82
C VAL A 205 -7.10 18.76 -0.75
N LEU A 206 -5.85 18.33 -0.55
CA LEU A 206 -5.50 17.31 0.44
C LEU A 206 -5.82 17.78 1.86
N ASN A 207 -5.60 19.04 2.16
CA ASN A 207 -5.75 19.63 3.49
C ASN A 207 -7.13 20.26 3.75
N ASP A 208 -8.09 20.14 2.83
CA ASP A 208 -9.47 20.61 3.05
C ASP A 208 -10.23 19.64 3.98
N GLU A 209 -10.12 19.86 5.29
CA GLU A 209 -10.74 19.04 6.32
C GLU A 209 -12.29 19.06 6.29
N SER A 210 -12.91 19.91 5.47
CA SER A 210 -14.37 19.91 5.27
C SER A 210 -14.86 18.73 4.41
N ARG A 211 -13.93 17.99 3.79
CA ARG A 211 -14.19 16.88 2.88
C ARG A 211 -13.71 15.54 3.45
N GLU A 212 -14.36 14.47 3.00
CA GLU A 212 -14.04 13.11 3.41
C GLU A 212 -12.56 12.77 3.08
N PRO A 213 -11.81 12.14 4.01
CA PRO A 213 -10.38 11.86 3.83
C PRO A 213 -10.07 11.01 2.58
N LEU A 214 -10.81 9.92 2.35
CA LEU A 214 -10.55 9.06 1.19
C LEU A 214 -10.76 9.80 -0.14
N LEU A 215 -11.74 10.71 -0.20
CA LEU A 215 -11.97 11.57 -1.35
C LEU A 215 -10.77 12.50 -1.60
N ARG A 216 -10.27 13.15 -0.54
CA ARG A 216 -9.09 14.03 -0.63
C ARG A 216 -7.84 13.28 -1.06
N ILE A 217 -7.63 12.08 -0.52
CA ILE A 217 -6.51 11.20 -0.87
C ILE A 217 -6.59 10.80 -2.34
N ALA A 218 -7.77 10.37 -2.82
CA ALA A 218 -7.97 9.99 -4.21
C ALA A 218 -7.70 11.15 -5.18
N LEU A 219 -8.18 12.35 -4.83
CA LEU A 219 -7.94 13.56 -5.62
C LEU A 219 -6.47 13.97 -5.64
N PHE A 220 -5.82 13.99 -4.48
CA PHE A 220 -4.39 14.29 -4.41
C PHE A 220 -3.58 13.28 -5.22
N HIS A 221 -3.92 11.99 -5.12
CA HIS A 221 -3.26 10.94 -5.87
C HIS A 221 -3.36 11.17 -7.39
N PHE A 222 -4.55 11.55 -7.88
CA PHE A 222 -4.73 11.90 -9.29
C PHE A 222 -3.92 13.13 -9.66
N LEU A 223 -4.05 14.22 -8.91
CA LEU A 223 -3.37 15.48 -9.21
C LEU A 223 -1.85 15.34 -9.19
N PHE A 224 -1.30 14.61 -8.21
CA PHE A 224 0.13 14.33 -8.16
C PHE A 224 0.61 13.56 -9.40
N GLY A 225 -0.14 12.52 -9.81
CA GLY A 225 0.16 11.76 -11.03
C GLY A 225 0.08 12.60 -12.29
N TYR A 226 -0.92 13.49 -12.39
CA TYR A 226 -1.11 14.44 -13.49
C TYR A 226 -0.02 15.51 -13.56
N ILE A 227 0.37 16.07 -12.42
CA ILE A 227 1.46 17.07 -12.33
C ILE A 227 2.81 16.44 -12.69
N HIS A 228 3.07 15.23 -12.21
CA HIS A 228 4.28 14.44 -12.43
C HIS A 228 5.55 15.23 -12.08
N PRO A 229 5.74 15.63 -10.79
CA PRO A 229 6.67 16.67 -10.39
C PRO A 229 8.16 16.31 -10.46
N PHE A 230 8.51 15.02 -10.55
CA PHE A 230 9.89 14.53 -10.58
C PHE A 230 10.23 13.87 -11.92
N TYR A 231 11.53 13.66 -12.20
CA TYR A 231 11.98 12.93 -13.39
C TYR A 231 11.75 11.41 -13.26
N ASP A 232 11.94 10.87 -12.05
CA ASP A 232 11.72 9.45 -11.69
C ASP A 232 11.20 9.37 -10.26
N GLY A 233 10.59 8.24 -9.87
CA GLY A 233 10.08 7.99 -8.52
C GLY A 233 8.72 8.60 -8.22
N ASN A 234 8.02 9.20 -9.20
CA ASN A 234 6.69 9.79 -9.00
C ASN A 234 5.69 8.79 -8.46
N GLY A 235 5.56 7.62 -9.11
CA GLY A 235 4.59 6.61 -8.70
C GLY A 235 4.87 6.06 -7.31
N ARG A 236 6.14 5.77 -6.97
CA ARG A 236 6.54 5.31 -5.62
C ARG A 236 6.22 6.35 -4.55
N THR A 237 6.53 7.61 -4.81
CA THR A 237 6.24 8.72 -3.89
C THR A 237 4.74 8.91 -3.71
N ASN A 238 3.97 8.93 -4.80
CA ASN A 238 2.52 9.10 -4.76
C ASN A 238 1.81 7.95 -4.00
N ARG A 239 2.21 6.69 -4.27
CA ARG A 239 1.67 5.53 -3.55
C ARG A 239 2.06 5.53 -2.07
N PHE A 240 3.32 5.90 -1.74
CA PHE A 240 3.71 6.07 -0.34
C PHE A 240 2.88 7.14 0.38
N ILE A 241 2.69 8.32 -0.22
CA ILE A 241 1.86 9.38 0.37
C ILE A 241 0.43 8.87 0.60
N SER A 242 -0.14 8.16 -0.38
CA SER A 242 -1.48 7.56 -0.22
C SER A 242 -1.52 6.50 0.88
N SER A 243 -0.53 5.60 0.94
CA SER A 243 -0.39 4.60 2.01
C SER A 243 -0.28 5.25 3.39
N TYR A 244 0.51 6.32 3.49
CA TYR A 244 0.65 7.11 4.71
C TYR A 244 -0.69 7.72 5.15
N LEU A 245 -1.38 8.42 4.26
CA LEU A 245 -2.65 9.08 4.56
C LEU A 245 -3.76 8.08 4.91
N ILE A 246 -3.81 6.96 4.21
CA ILE A 246 -4.74 5.85 4.48
C ILE A 246 -4.44 5.23 5.85
N SER A 247 -3.16 5.01 6.20
CA SER A 247 -2.77 4.48 7.50
C SER A 247 -3.11 5.42 8.68
N ARG A 248 -3.28 6.70 8.40
CA ARG A 248 -3.73 7.72 9.38
C ARG A 248 -5.24 7.70 9.56
N GLN A 249 -5.96 7.44 8.48
CA GLN A 249 -7.43 7.48 8.45
C GLN A 249 -8.07 6.18 8.95
N TYR A 250 -7.48 5.05 8.62
CA TYR A 250 -7.95 3.70 8.95
C TYR A 250 -6.93 2.97 9.83
N GLU A 251 -7.13 1.68 10.07
CA GLU A 251 -6.12 0.90 10.77
C GLU A 251 -4.78 0.91 9.99
N PRO A 252 -3.64 1.12 10.68
CA PRO A 252 -2.35 1.36 10.01
C PRO A 252 -1.95 0.30 8.98
N ILE A 253 -2.32 -0.95 9.22
CA ILE A 253 -2.02 -2.06 8.33
C ILE A 253 -2.69 -1.91 6.94
N VAL A 254 -3.81 -1.18 6.83
CA VAL A 254 -4.50 -0.93 5.55
C VAL A 254 -3.58 -0.21 4.56
N GLY A 255 -2.77 0.75 5.04
CA GLY A 255 -1.80 1.46 4.21
C GLY A 255 -0.70 0.56 3.61
N LEU A 256 -0.53 -0.68 4.12
CA LEU A 256 0.44 -1.65 3.62
C LEU A 256 -0.14 -2.59 2.53
N GLY A 257 -1.30 -2.26 1.97
CA GLY A 257 -1.96 -3.05 0.92
C GLY A 257 -2.27 -2.28 -0.35
N ILE A 258 -1.89 -1.00 -0.44
CA ILE A 258 -2.29 -0.12 -1.55
C ILE A 258 -1.60 -0.50 -2.85
N SER A 259 -0.29 -0.74 -2.84
CA SER A 259 0.44 -1.15 -4.05
C SER A 259 0.01 -2.54 -4.52
N TYR A 260 -0.35 -3.45 -3.58
CA TYR A 260 -0.93 -4.74 -3.93
C TYR A 260 -2.24 -4.56 -4.71
N ALA A 261 -3.17 -3.76 -4.19
CA ALA A 261 -4.46 -3.53 -4.84
C ALA A 261 -4.32 -2.81 -6.19
N VAL A 262 -3.46 -1.80 -6.27
CA VAL A 262 -3.13 -1.14 -7.55
C VAL A 262 -2.57 -2.14 -8.56
N LYS A 263 -1.66 -3.04 -8.15
CA LYS A 263 -1.08 -4.07 -9.03
C LYS A 263 -2.11 -5.06 -9.53
N GLN A 264 -3.05 -5.49 -8.68
CA GLN A 264 -4.13 -6.40 -9.06
C GLN A 264 -5.10 -5.78 -10.09
N GLU A 265 -5.31 -4.47 -10.01
CA GLU A 265 -6.22 -3.74 -10.89
C GLU A 265 -5.47 -2.71 -11.76
N ILE A 266 -4.24 -3.01 -12.17
CA ILE A 266 -3.32 -2.06 -12.80
C ILE A 266 -3.91 -1.44 -14.08
N GLU A 267 -4.61 -2.22 -14.90
CA GLU A 267 -5.27 -1.73 -16.11
C GLU A 267 -6.40 -0.74 -15.78
N LYS A 268 -7.22 -1.04 -14.77
CA LYS A 268 -8.30 -0.16 -14.29
C LYS A 268 -7.72 1.16 -13.77
N TYR A 269 -6.63 1.08 -13.00
CA TYR A 269 -5.92 2.22 -12.44
C TYR A 269 -5.42 3.17 -13.55
N TYR A 270 -4.63 2.70 -14.51
CA TYR A 270 -4.14 3.54 -15.60
C TYR A 270 -5.24 4.01 -16.54
N LYS A 271 -6.24 3.18 -16.77
CA LYS A 271 -7.41 3.56 -17.59
C LYS A 271 -8.22 4.68 -16.95
N ALA A 272 -8.27 4.75 -15.59
CA ALA A 272 -8.94 5.83 -14.88
C ALA A 272 -8.21 7.16 -15.08
N PHE A 273 -6.87 7.21 -15.03
CA PHE A 273 -6.08 8.38 -15.41
C PHE A 273 -6.39 8.83 -16.84
N SER A 274 -6.19 7.94 -17.81
CA SER A 274 -6.40 8.25 -19.23
C SER A 274 -7.82 8.72 -19.55
N ARG A 275 -8.84 8.28 -18.80
CA ARG A 275 -10.21 8.77 -18.95
C ARG A 275 -10.34 10.22 -18.51
N CYS A 276 -9.82 10.54 -17.32
CA CYS A 276 -9.93 11.89 -16.77
C CYS A 276 -9.10 12.91 -17.56
N GLU A 277 -7.98 12.51 -18.11
CA GLU A 277 -7.09 13.35 -18.94
C GLU A 277 -7.59 13.56 -20.37
N HIS A 278 -8.62 12.84 -20.79
CA HIS A 278 -9.14 12.96 -22.15
C HIS A 278 -9.96 14.25 -22.32
N PRO A 279 -9.73 15.08 -23.38
CA PRO A 279 -10.44 16.37 -23.56
C PRO A 279 -11.97 16.25 -23.57
N LEU A 280 -12.53 15.17 -24.13
CA LEU A 280 -13.99 14.93 -24.12
C LEU A 280 -14.55 14.64 -22.71
N ASN A 281 -13.69 14.40 -21.73
CA ASN A 281 -14.09 14.23 -20.33
C ASN A 281 -14.23 15.58 -19.59
N ARG A 282 -13.80 16.69 -20.20
CA ARG A 282 -14.05 18.07 -19.77
C ARG A 282 -13.71 18.37 -18.31
N GLY A 283 -12.61 17.82 -17.80
CA GLY A 283 -12.15 18.08 -16.43
C GLY A 283 -12.85 17.28 -15.33
N ASP A 284 -13.73 16.34 -15.66
CA ASP A 284 -14.41 15.45 -14.70
C ASP A 284 -13.43 14.41 -14.13
N ILE A 285 -13.01 14.57 -12.86
CA ILE A 285 -12.11 13.63 -12.17
C ILE A 285 -12.89 12.50 -11.48
N THR A 286 -14.21 12.57 -11.44
CA THR A 286 -15.06 11.56 -10.77
C THR A 286 -14.74 10.12 -11.17
N PRO A 287 -14.46 9.77 -12.46
CA PRO A 287 -14.12 8.41 -12.83
C PRO A 287 -12.87 7.87 -12.13
N PHE A 288 -11.86 8.74 -11.89
CA PHE A 288 -10.67 8.33 -11.15
C PHE A 288 -10.96 8.16 -9.66
N VAL A 289 -11.69 9.09 -9.06
CA VAL A 289 -12.06 9.01 -7.63
C VAL A 289 -12.82 7.71 -7.34
N ILE A 290 -13.80 7.34 -8.19
CA ILE A 290 -14.52 6.07 -8.06
C ILE A 290 -13.55 4.89 -8.16
N ALA A 291 -12.74 4.83 -9.21
CA ALA A 291 -11.83 3.71 -9.46
C ALA A 291 -10.81 3.54 -8.33
N PHE A 292 -10.20 4.63 -7.85
CA PHE A 292 -9.23 4.60 -6.76
C PHE A 292 -9.86 4.23 -5.41
N SER A 293 -11.06 4.76 -5.12
CA SER A 293 -11.80 4.39 -3.91
C SER A 293 -12.17 2.89 -3.92
N GLU A 294 -12.62 2.35 -5.05
CA GLU A 294 -12.89 0.92 -5.20
C GLU A 294 -11.60 0.07 -5.02
N ILE A 295 -10.46 0.51 -5.54
CA ILE A 295 -9.17 -0.15 -5.34
C ILE A 295 -8.81 -0.16 -3.84
N CYS A 296 -9.00 0.95 -3.13
CA CYS A 296 -8.77 1.01 -1.68
C CYS A 296 -9.71 0.08 -0.91
N VAL A 297 -11.01 0.07 -1.23
CA VAL A 297 -12.00 -0.84 -0.62
C VAL A 297 -11.62 -2.29 -0.87
N ASN A 298 -11.21 -2.65 -2.10
CA ASN A 298 -10.76 -4.00 -2.42
C ASN A 298 -9.49 -4.39 -1.64
N ALA A 299 -8.54 -3.46 -1.43
CA ALA A 299 -7.39 -3.69 -0.55
C ALA A 299 -7.83 -4.03 0.88
N MET A 300 -8.79 -3.27 1.42
CA MET A 300 -9.35 -3.49 2.75
C MET A 300 -10.12 -4.81 2.86
N CYS A 301 -10.92 -5.16 1.85
CA CYS A 301 -11.61 -6.45 1.77
C CYS A 301 -10.62 -7.62 1.79
N ASN A 302 -9.59 -7.57 0.94
CA ASN A 302 -8.56 -8.62 0.85
C ASN A 302 -7.82 -8.78 2.19
N LEU A 303 -7.50 -7.67 2.85
CA LEU A 303 -6.86 -7.68 4.17
C LEU A 303 -7.77 -8.30 5.24
N ARG A 304 -9.04 -7.88 5.33
CA ARG A 304 -10.04 -8.44 6.25
C ARG A 304 -10.18 -9.95 6.06
N ASP A 305 -10.31 -10.38 4.82
CA ASP A 305 -10.51 -11.79 4.47
C ASP A 305 -9.26 -12.63 4.82
N ALA A 306 -8.07 -12.10 4.53
CA ALA A 306 -6.81 -12.73 4.93
C ALA A 306 -6.65 -12.84 6.45
N LEU A 307 -6.98 -11.78 7.20
CA LEU A 307 -6.95 -11.81 8.67
C LEU A 307 -7.98 -12.78 9.24
N THR A 308 -9.17 -12.85 8.65
CA THR A 308 -10.24 -13.79 9.05
C THR A 308 -9.79 -15.23 8.85
N GLU A 309 -9.20 -15.55 7.70
CA GLU A 309 -8.67 -16.88 7.41
C GLU A 309 -7.54 -17.26 8.37
N LYS A 310 -6.56 -16.37 8.56
CA LYS A 310 -5.43 -16.59 9.48
C LYS A 310 -5.89 -16.81 10.92
N LYS A 311 -6.88 -16.01 11.37
CA LYS A 311 -7.48 -16.19 12.70
C LYS A 311 -8.15 -17.56 12.82
N SER A 312 -8.95 -17.96 11.86
CA SER A 312 -9.63 -19.26 11.84
C SER A 312 -8.64 -20.42 11.87
N GLN A 313 -7.59 -20.35 11.06
CA GLN A 313 -6.51 -21.35 11.03
C GLN A 313 -5.77 -21.40 12.37
N MET A 314 -5.46 -20.22 12.95
CA MET A 314 -4.79 -20.14 14.25
C MET A 314 -5.64 -20.79 15.36
N ASP A 315 -6.93 -20.47 15.45
CA ASP A 315 -7.86 -21.05 16.42
C ASP A 315 -7.91 -22.60 16.28
N MET A 316 -7.98 -23.10 15.05
CA MET A 316 -7.96 -24.54 14.75
C MET A 316 -6.65 -25.18 15.22
N TYR A 317 -5.50 -24.60 14.89
CA TYR A 317 -4.20 -25.15 15.28
C TYR A 317 -3.97 -25.11 16.79
N LEU A 318 -4.39 -24.05 17.47
CA LEU A 318 -4.32 -23.96 18.92
C LEU A 318 -5.18 -25.02 19.61
N HIS A 319 -6.41 -25.24 19.14
CA HIS A 319 -7.28 -26.30 19.66
C HIS A 319 -6.65 -27.68 19.48
N ARG A 320 -6.10 -27.98 18.31
CA ARG A 320 -5.40 -29.26 18.05
C ARG A 320 -4.13 -29.40 18.89
N SER A 321 -3.36 -28.32 19.07
CA SER A 321 -2.17 -28.31 19.91
C SER A 321 -2.48 -28.71 21.35
N ALA A 322 -3.61 -28.25 21.89
CA ALA A 322 -4.03 -28.62 23.25
C ALA A 322 -4.28 -30.13 23.43
N VAL A 323 -4.63 -30.83 22.35
CA VAL A 323 -4.90 -32.28 22.35
C VAL A 323 -3.67 -33.11 21.99
N LEU A 324 -2.92 -32.69 20.95
CA LEU A 324 -1.86 -33.51 20.34
C LEU A 324 -0.47 -33.28 20.95
N VAL A 325 -0.25 -32.12 21.59
CA VAL A 325 1.07 -31.70 22.03
C VAL A 325 1.21 -31.81 23.56
N PRO A 326 2.27 -32.47 24.07
CA PRO A 326 2.57 -32.48 25.51
C PRO A 326 2.70 -31.06 26.06
N GLU A 327 2.16 -30.82 27.25
CA GLU A 327 2.09 -29.51 27.90
C GLU A 327 3.42 -28.72 27.87
N PRO A 328 4.59 -29.29 28.15
CA PRO A 328 5.86 -28.55 28.12
C PRO A 328 6.29 -28.03 26.74
N LEU A 329 5.67 -28.52 25.66
CA LEU A 329 5.98 -28.13 24.28
C LEU A 329 4.94 -27.16 23.67
N ARG A 330 3.81 -26.93 24.33
CA ARG A 330 2.67 -26.17 23.77
C ARG A 330 3.05 -24.75 23.40
N THR A 331 3.71 -24.02 24.31
CA THR A 331 4.12 -22.63 24.04
C THR A 331 5.03 -22.52 22.82
N LEU A 332 5.98 -23.47 22.69
CA LEU A 332 6.85 -23.52 21.51
C LEU A 332 6.06 -23.81 20.24
N VAL A 333 5.06 -24.71 20.29
CA VAL A 333 4.17 -24.98 19.16
C VAL A 333 3.32 -23.77 18.82
N GLU A 334 2.81 -23.01 19.77
CA GLU A 334 2.10 -21.74 19.55
C GLU A 334 2.99 -20.71 18.83
N SER A 335 4.27 -20.61 19.21
CA SER A 335 5.23 -19.77 18.47
C SER A 335 5.48 -20.27 17.05
N LEU A 336 5.52 -21.58 16.83
CA LEU A 336 5.65 -22.18 15.50
C LEU A 336 4.38 -22.00 14.66
N ILE A 337 3.18 -22.10 15.24
CA ILE A 337 1.90 -21.78 14.59
C ILE A 337 1.91 -20.34 14.12
N THR A 338 2.28 -19.42 15.00
CA THR A 338 2.42 -17.99 14.66
C THR A 338 3.39 -17.78 13.49
N ALA A 339 4.57 -18.40 13.56
CA ALA A 339 5.57 -18.30 12.50
C ALA A 339 5.06 -18.87 11.17
N THR A 340 4.34 -19.99 11.19
CA THR A 340 3.80 -20.63 9.99
C THR A 340 2.75 -19.77 9.31
N LEU A 341 1.82 -19.19 10.07
CA LEU A 341 0.69 -18.46 9.53
C LEU A 341 1.02 -17.00 9.18
N PHE A 342 1.97 -16.38 9.88
CA PHE A 342 2.15 -14.92 9.82
C PHE A 342 3.54 -14.47 9.34
N THR A 343 4.47 -15.40 9.08
CA THR A 343 5.79 -15.05 8.50
C THR A 343 5.99 -15.74 7.16
N PHE A 344 6.89 -15.21 6.35
CA PHE A 344 7.24 -15.82 5.07
C PHE A 344 8.20 -17.00 5.25
N ASP A 345 9.33 -16.79 5.92
CA ASP A 345 10.40 -17.79 6.06
C ASP A 345 10.26 -18.68 7.29
N GLY A 346 9.45 -18.28 8.28
CA GLY A 346 9.39 -18.91 9.59
C GLY A 346 10.16 -18.13 10.65
N VAL A 347 10.59 -18.80 11.72
CA VAL A 347 11.24 -18.19 12.88
C VAL A 347 12.61 -18.83 13.14
N THR A 348 13.62 -18.03 13.53
CA THR A 348 14.95 -18.53 13.85
C THR A 348 15.05 -19.03 15.31
N ALA A 349 16.09 -19.86 15.62
CA ALA A 349 16.35 -20.28 16.99
C ALA A 349 16.60 -19.10 17.95
N LYS A 350 17.19 -18.00 17.47
CA LYS A 350 17.43 -16.80 18.28
C LYS A 350 16.10 -16.18 18.69
N GLU A 351 15.21 -15.95 17.74
CA GLU A 351 13.87 -15.39 17.96
C GLU A 351 13.01 -16.28 18.86
N LEU A 352 13.09 -17.61 18.71
CA LEU A 352 12.41 -18.55 19.60
C LEU A 352 12.98 -18.49 21.04
N CYS A 353 14.31 -18.38 21.20
CA CYS A 353 14.88 -18.21 22.53
C CYS A 353 14.40 -16.93 23.23
N GLU A 354 14.37 -15.83 22.50
CA GLU A 354 13.90 -14.53 22.99
C GLU A 354 12.39 -14.58 23.31
N ALA A 355 11.63 -15.17 22.41
CA ALA A 355 10.19 -15.31 22.52
C ALA A 355 9.75 -16.13 23.74
N GLU A 356 10.32 -17.31 23.89
CA GLU A 356 9.97 -18.27 24.92
C GLU A 356 10.79 -18.09 26.21
N ARG A 357 11.71 -17.13 26.23
CA ARG A 357 12.67 -16.92 27.33
C ARG A 357 13.44 -18.19 27.69
N LEU A 358 13.83 -18.97 26.67
CA LEU A 358 14.53 -20.23 26.83
C LEU A 358 16.02 -20.09 26.58
N SER A 359 16.83 -20.94 27.28
CA SER A 359 18.21 -21.17 26.88
C SER A 359 18.27 -21.92 25.55
N ARG A 360 19.36 -21.72 24.77
CA ARG A 360 19.56 -22.47 23.53
C ARG A 360 19.50 -24.00 23.74
N GLN A 361 20.10 -24.48 24.83
CA GLN A 361 20.11 -25.91 25.13
C GLN A 361 18.68 -26.45 25.34
N THR A 362 17.84 -25.73 26.10
CA THR A 362 16.45 -26.10 26.33
C THR A 362 15.63 -26.04 25.05
N LEU A 363 15.83 -24.99 24.22
CA LEU A 363 15.16 -24.89 22.93
C LEU A 363 15.49 -26.07 22.03
N TYR A 364 16.77 -26.40 21.82
CA TYR A 364 17.16 -27.51 20.94
C TYR A 364 16.66 -28.87 21.44
N LYS A 365 16.56 -29.08 22.77
CA LYS A 365 15.93 -30.27 23.33
C LYS A 365 14.45 -30.33 22.92
N ARG A 366 13.69 -29.25 23.10
CA ARG A 366 12.27 -29.19 22.73
C ARG A 366 12.06 -29.31 21.21
N LEU A 367 12.86 -28.68 20.39
CA LEU A 367 12.83 -28.84 18.93
C LEU A 367 13.10 -30.30 18.51
N SER A 368 14.04 -30.98 19.19
CA SER A 368 14.31 -32.42 18.93
C SER A 368 13.10 -33.30 19.28
N GLU A 369 12.37 -32.98 20.34
CA GLU A 369 11.13 -33.67 20.70
C GLU A 369 10.04 -33.45 19.66
N LEU A 370 9.85 -32.19 19.20
CA LEU A 370 8.88 -31.86 18.14
C LEU A 370 9.23 -32.52 16.80
N ARG A 371 10.55 -32.64 16.48
CA ARG A 371 11.01 -33.37 15.29
C ARG A 371 10.67 -34.85 15.36
N LYS A 372 10.82 -35.51 16.53
CA LYS A 372 10.40 -36.92 16.73
C LYS A 372 8.90 -37.09 16.60
N LEU A 373 8.11 -36.09 16.98
CA LEU A 373 6.67 -36.08 16.77
C LEU A 373 6.27 -35.80 15.31
N GLY A 374 7.19 -35.38 14.46
CA GLY A 374 6.93 -35.02 13.06
C GLY A 374 6.32 -33.63 12.90
N PHE A 375 6.22 -32.82 13.95
CA PHE A 375 5.55 -31.51 13.94
C PHE A 375 6.45 -30.34 13.55
N LEU A 376 7.74 -30.59 13.31
CA LEU A 376 8.71 -29.54 13.01
C LEU A 376 9.12 -29.58 11.53
N GLN A 377 9.00 -28.44 10.84
CA GLN A 377 9.61 -28.20 9.54
C GLN A 377 10.80 -27.26 9.74
N GLU A 378 11.91 -27.59 9.06
CA GLU A 378 13.15 -26.82 9.12
C GLU A 378 13.61 -26.49 7.70
N GLU A 379 13.95 -25.24 7.48
CA GLU A 379 14.46 -24.76 6.21
C GLU A 379 15.74 -23.98 6.44
N LYS A 380 16.80 -24.29 5.66
CA LYS A 380 18.08 -23.57 5.72
C LYS A 380 18.13 -22.54 4.60
N ILE A 381 18.12 -21.28 4.97
CA ILE A 381 18.23 -20.15 4.05
C ILE A 381 19.55 -19.42 4.34
N GLY A 382 20.51 -19.57 3.44
CA GLY A 382 21.87 -19.05 3.63
C GLY A 382 22.57 -19.67 4.84
N ARG A 383 22.91 -18.85 5.85
CA ARG A 383 23.54 -19.30 7.10
C ARG A 383 22.56 -19.51 8.25
N LYS A 384 21.27 -19.16 8.07
CA LYS A 384 20.23 -19.26 9.10
C LYS A 384 19.39 -20.52 8.87
N VAL A 385 18.88 -21.08 9.96
CA VAL A 385 17.85 -22.12 9.94
C VAL A 385 16.55 -21.52 10.46
N PHE A 386 15.49 -21.69 9.70
CA PHE A 386 14.14 -21.26 10.03
C PHE A 386 13.28 -22.46 10.39
N TYR A 387 12.38 -22.23 11.31
CA TYR A 387 11.51 -23.24 11.89
C TYR A 387 10.05 -22.86 11.66
N LYS A 388 9.25 -23.83 11.24
CA LYS A 388 7.79 -23.75 11.08
C LYS A 388 7.13 -24.98 11.66
N LEU A 389 5.84 -24.92 11.85
CA LEU A 389 5.03 -26.12 12.09
C LEU A 389 4.96 -26.95 10.80
N ASN A 390 5.11 -28.27 10.90
CA ASN A 390 4.78 -29.15 9.80
C ASN A 390 3.25 -29.33 9.73
N GLU A 391 2.60 -28.52 8.90
CA GLU A 391 1.14 -28.45 8.82
C GLU A 391 0.53 -29.78 8.40
N GLU A 392 1.10 -30.44 7.40
CA GLU A 392 0.60 -31.73 6.90
C GLU A 392 0.58 -32.79 8.01
N ALA A 393 1.72 -32.99 8.67
CA ALA A 393 1.82 -33.96 9.77
C ALA A 393 0.94 -33.58 10.97
N PHE A 394 0.78 -32.27 11.23
CA PHE A 394 -0.02 -31.76 12.34
C PHE A 394 -1.52 -31.90 12.07
N LEU A 395 -1.96 -31.76 10.82
CA LEU A 395 -3.36 -31.92 10.42
C LEU A 395 -3.78 -33.39 10.29
N LEU A 396 -2.88 -34.28 9.84
CA LEU A 396 -3.18 -35.68 9.62
C LEU A 396 -3.21 -36.54 10.91
N ARG A 397 -2.52 -36.12 12.00
CA ARG A 397 -2.57 -36.85 13.28
C ARG A 397 -3.88 -36.55 14.01
N GLY A 398 -4.75 -37.55 14.13
CA GLY A 398 -6.00 -37.46 14.90
C GLY A 398 -7.27 -37.61 14.08
N CYS A 399 -7.16 -38.07 12.82
CA CYS A 399 -8.25 -38.68 12.08
C CYS A 399 -8.29 -40.19 12.35
#